data_111908256c1c688246a535ebacd5cb94
#
_entry.id   111908256c1c688246a535ebacd5cb94
#
_cell.length_a   1.000
_cell.length_b   1.000
_cell.length_c   1.000
_cell.angle_alpha   90.00
_cell.angle_beta   90.00
_cell.angle_gamma   90.00
#
_symmetry.space_group_name_H-M   'P 1'
#
loop_
_entity.id
_entity.type
_entity.pdbx_description
1 polymer ?
#
loop_
_entity_poly.entity_id
_entity_poly.type
_entity_poly.pdbx_seq_one_letter_code
_entity_poly.pdbx_strand_id
1 'polypeptide(L)'
;MSADADLCLERRGEAGHALQRLKPTASGPPPDQAHDRQKRTPVPADATFLRALGVTNEQGRPRPGKADKLRQIQKFVETLTALLKKSGLTAAPAAGREGGEALAPRPLRIVDAGCGRGYLTFAAHAHLTAEAGCGVETVGVELRSDLVREMNGVASSLDGFETLRFEQGALADLLRRIRTGAEEGGGAEGEGGAGGREGGAEGEAGALGIDVLLALHACDTATDDALWCGVKSGAAVIVVAPCCHKEVRRQMEYGAPRGPAGPLAAALRHGIYRERTAEMLTDAMRALLLEMAGYEVSVFEFIGGEHTAKNVMITAVRLPSRRAEPEALAQRRAQLRALCDDFGVESQALAAWMGEVPAAAATALAKSAQAVPLQPPGERTSKMKDKPTRRAQPRTL
;
A
#
# COMPACT_ATOMS: atom_id res chain seq x y z
N MET A 1 -17.18 -28.02 25.74
CA MET A 1 -17.23 -29.49 25.47
C MET A 1 -16.71 -30.21 26.70
N SER A 2 -17.44 -31.17 27.22
CA SER A 2 -17.03 -31.96 28.38
C SER A 2 -16.25 -33.18 27.89
N ALA A 3 -15.25 -33.67 28.64
CA ALA A 3 -14.50 -34.86 28.30
C ALA A 3 -15.38 -36.12 28.21
N ASP A 4 -16.58 -36.09 28.79
CA ASP A 4 -17.44 -37.27 28.93
C ASP A 4 -18.63 -37.30 27.96
N ALA A 5 -19.05 -36.18 27.38
CA ALA A 5 -20.12 -36.13 26.39
C ALA A 5 -20.23 -34.73 25.73
N ASP A 6 -20.67 -34.73 24.48
CA ASP A 6 -21.14 -33.52 23.81
C ASP A 6 -22.62 -33.31 24.12
N LEU A 7 -23.02 -32.06 24.36
CA LEU A 7 -24.40 -31.67 24.63
C LEU A 7 -24.97 -30.95 23.42
N CYS A 8 -26.07 -31.48 22.88
CA CYS A 8 -26.81 -30.87 21.78
C CYS A 8 -28.14 -30.33 22.30
N LEU A 9 -28.44 -29.04 22.00
CA LEU A 9 -29.74 -28.43 22.34
C LEU A 9 -30.64 -28.54 21.11
N GLU A 10 -31.65 -29.37 21.17
CA GLU A 10 -32.58 -29.62 20.08
C GLU A 10 -33.93 -28.89 20.36
N ARG A 11 -34.42 -28.12 19.40
CA ARG A 11 -35.71 -27.43 19.52
C ARG A 11 -36.85 -28.44 19.21
N ARG A 12 -37.73 -28.72 20.16
CA ARG A 12 -38.90 -29.56 19.98
C ARG A 12 -40.18 -28.70 19.94
N GLY A 13 -40.54 -28.22 18.72
CA GLY A 13 -41.79 -27.50 18.48
C GLY A 13 -42.01 -26.27 19.37
N GLU A 14 -43.25 -25.96 19.67
CA GLU A 14 -43.65 -24.84 20.59
C GLU A 14 -43.46 -25.19 22.09
N ALA A 15 -43.17 -26.44 22.42
CA ALA A 15 -43.15 -26.92 23.81
C ALA A 15 -41.76 -26.87 24.51
N GLY A 16 -40.73 -26.33 23.88
CA GLY A 16 -39.44 -26.12 24.54
C GLY A 16 -38.21 -26.76 23.85
N HIS A 17 -37.12 -26.83 24.58
CA HIS A 17 -35.84 -27.37 24.14
C HIS A 17 -35.51 -28.63 24.93
N ALA A 18 -34.98 -29.65 24.25
CA ALA A 18 -34.47 -30.85 24.91
C ALA A 18 -32.94 -30.90 24.82
N LEU A 19 -32.27 -31.19 25.92
CA LEU A 19 -30.84 -31.36 25.98
C LEU A 19 -30.53 -32.83 25.72
N GLN A 20 -29.86 -33.12 24.60
CA GLN A 20 -29.46 -34.51 24.27
C GLN A 20 -27.95 -34.66 24.53
N ARG A 21 -27.60 -35.72 25.23
CA ARG A 21 -26.23 -36.10 25.51
C ARG A 21 -25.75 -37.03 24.40
N LEU A 22 -24.76 -36.55 23.62
CA LEU A 22 -24.17 -37.31 22.52
C LEU A 22 -22.85 -37.94 22.98
N LYS A 23 -22.39 -38.96 22.23
CA LYS A 23 -21.05 -39.49 22.45
C LYS A 23 -20.03 -38.41 22.12
N PRO A 24 -18.91 -38.27 22.91
CA PRO A 24 -17.89 -37.27 22.65
C PRO A 24 -17.35 -37.42 21.23
N THR A 25 -17.31 -36.36 20.48
CA THR A 25 -16.77 -36.32 19.11
C THR A 25 -15.23 -36.28 19.11
N ALA A 26 -14.60 -35.97 20.25
CA ALA A 26 -13.15 -35.92 20.40
C ALA A 26 -12.63 -37.12 21.23
N SER A 27 -12.03 -38.10 20.59
CA SER A 27 -11.35 -39.24 21.23
C SER A 27 -9.85 -39.01 21.45
N GLY A 28 -9.41 -37.81 21.70
CA GLY A 28 -8.02 -37.45 21.98
C GLY A 28 -7.83 -36.82 23.38
N PRO A 29 -6.61 -36.81 23.92
CA PRO A 29 -6.34 -36.08 25.15
C PRO A 29 -6.81 -34.60 24.99
N PRO A 30 -7.35 -33.98 26.06
CA PRO A 30 -7.77 -32.57 25.98
C PRO A 30 -6.60 -31.77 25.48
N PRO A 31 -6.85 -30.74 24.59
CA PRO A 31 -5.80 -29.87 24.14
C PRO A 31 -5.15 -29.23 25.35
N ASP A 32 -3.84 -29.25 25.38
CA ASP A 32 -3.03 -28.66 26.46
C ASP A 32 -3.52 -27.24 26.74
N GLN A 33 -4.08 -27.03 27.93
CA GLN A 33 -4.62 -25.76 28.39
C GLN A 33 -3.53 -24.83 28.93
N ALA A 34 -2.27 -25.02 28.53
CA ALA A 34 -1.23 -24.07 28.84
C ALA A 34 -1.64 -22.71 28.27
N HIS A 35 -2.07 -21.82 29.12
CA HIS A 35 -2.43 -20.42 28.82
C HIS A 35 -1.26 -19.61 28.26
N ASP A 36 -0.10 -20.22 28.07
CA ASP A 36 1.16 -19.62 27.62
C ASP A 36 1.63 -20.18 26.27
N ARG A 37 0.69 -20.47 25.37
CA ARG A 37 1.03 -20.68 23.98
C ARG A 37 1.52 -19.37 23.42
N GLN A 38 2.83 -19.15 23.42
CA GLN A 38 3.44 -18.04 22.68
C GLN A 38 2.93 -18.11 21.24
N LYS A 39 2.02 -17.20 20.88
CA LYS A 39 1.60 -17.03 19.47
C LYS A 39 2.88 -16.79 18.70
N ARG A 40 3.24 -17.66 17.78
CA ARG A 40 4.33 -17.40 16.84
C ARG A 40 3.99 -16.12 16.11
N THR A 41 4.65 -15.04 16.47
CA THR A 41 4.51 -13.77 15.78
C THR A 41 5.30 -13.84 14.48
N PRO A 42 4.79 -13.29 13.37
CA PRO A 42 5.45 -13.33 12.06
C PRO A 42 6.86 -12.71 12.09
N VAL A 43 7.06 -11.71 12.93
CA VAL A 43 8.36 -11.08 13.16
C VAL A 43 8.78 -11.34 14.61
N PRO A 44 9.92 -11.99 14.85
CA PRO A 44 10.47 -12.13 16.20
C PRO A 44 10.67 -10.77 16.87
N ALA A 45 10.26 -10.63 18.13
CA ALA A 45 10.32 -9.36 18.83
C ALA A 45 11.77 -8.89 19.10
N ASP A 46 12.72 -9.82 19.10
CA ASP A 46 14.17 -9.62 19.23
C ASP A 46 14.90 -9.46 17.90
N ALA A 47 14.16 -9.34 16.77
CA ALA A 47 14.75 -9.14 15.45
C ALA A 47 15.69 -7.92 15.44
N THR A 48 16.88 -8.10 14.83
CA THR A 48 17.95 -7.10 14.81
C THR A 48 17.51 -5.76 14.26
N PHE A 49 16.74 -5.76 13.17
CA PHE A 49 16.22 -4.54 12.57
C PHE A 49 15.23 -3.77 13.46
N LEU A 50 14.42 -4.44 14.29
CA LEU A 50 13.54 -3.78 15.25
C LEU A 50 14.30 -2.99 16.30
N ARG A 51 15.44 -3.53 16.74
CA ARG A 51 16.36 -2.86 17.68
C ARG A 51 17.05 -1.68 17.02
N ALA A 52 17.59 -1.88 15.82
CA ALA A 52 18.29 -0.84 15.06
C ALA A 52 17.36 0.35 14.74
N LEU A 53 16.09 0.08 14.42
CA LEU A 53 15.07 1.11 14.19
C LEU A 53 14.47 1.69 15.48
N GLY A 54 14.95 1.26 16.66
CA GLY A 54 14.49 1.74 17.95
C GLY A 54 13.03 1.38 18.28
N VAL A 55 12.50 0.29 17.73
CA VAL A 55 11.15 -0.24 18.04
C VAL A 55 11.19 -1.08 19.31
N THR A 56 12.18 -1.97 19.44
CA THR A 56 12.36 -2.82 20.61
C THR A 56 13.71 -2.55 21.29
N ASN A 57 13.86 -3.03 22.52
CA ASN A 57 15.14 -3.06 23.25
C ASN A 57 15.86 -4.42 23.03
N GLU A 58 16.99 -4.63 23.70
CA GLU A 58 17.78 -5.86 23.60
C GLU A 58 17.04 -7.13 24.06
N GLN A 59 16.06 -6.97 24.95
CA GLN A 59 15.23 -8.06 25.45
C GLN A 59 13.96 -8.28 24.57
N GLY A 60 13.85 -7.65 23.40
CA GLY A 60 12.71 -7.74 22.51
C GLY A 60 11.45 -7.03 23.02
N ARG A 61 11.53 -6.20 24.07
CA ARG A 61 10.40 -5.46 24.60
C ARG A 61 10.23 -4.15 23.82
N PRO A 62 8.97 -3.73 23.49
CA PRO A 62 8.73 -2.45 22.85
C PRO A 62 9.30 -1.30 23.70
N ARG A 63 10.00 -0.36 23.07
CA ARG A 63 10.39 0.89 23.73
C ARG A 63 9.17 1.75 24.08
N PRO A 64 9.25 2.68 25.04
CA PRO A 64 8.16 3.58 25.38
C PRO A 64 7.54 4.24 24.14
N GLY A 65 6.21 4.16 23.97
CA GLY A 65 5.48 4.67 22.82
C GLY A 65 5.66 3.89 21.49
N LYS A 66 6.28 2.70 21.50
CA LYS A 66 6.51 1.88 20.30
C LYS A 66 5.68 0.60 20.23
N ALA A 67 4.85 0.32 21.24
CA ALA A 67 4.02 -0.88 21.27
C ALA A 67 3.05 -0.95 20.06
N ASP A 68 2.44 0.18 19.70
CA ASP A 68 1.53 0.27 18.55
C ASP A 68 2.27 0.08 17.23
N LYS A 69 3.50 0.62 17.14
CA LYS A 69 4.34 0.42 15.96
C LYS A 69 4.71 -1.05 15.79
N LEU A 70 5.04 -1.75 16.86
CA LEU A 70 5.32 -3.19 16.80
C LEU A 70 4.08 -3.99 16.38
N ARG A 71 2.90 -3.68 16.94
CA ARG A 71 1.64 -4.30 16.52
C ARG A 71 1.34 -4.05 15.03
N GLN A 72 1.57 -2.83 14.56
CA GLN A 72 1.44 -2.46 13.15
C GLN A 72 2.33 -3.32 12.26
N ILE A 73 3.60 -3.48 12.61
CA ILE A 73 4.57 -4.30 11.88
C ILE A 73 4.09 -5.76 11.83
N GLN A 74 3.70 -6.34 12.96
CA GLN A 74 3.22 -7.72 13.03
C GLN A 74 1.99 -7.93 12.12
N LYS A 75 1.00 -7.04 12.23
CA LYS A 75 -0.23 -7.14 11.44
C LYS A 75 0.03 -6.97 9.94
N PHE A 76 0.95 -6.07 9.58
CA PHE A 76 1.36 -5.88 8.20
C PHE A 76 1.98 -7.16 7.61
N VAL A 77 2.91 -7.78 8.34
CA VAL A 77 3.58 -8.99 7.87
C VAL A 77 2.61 -10.17 7.77
N GLU A 78 1.65 -10.32 8.71
CA GLU A 78 0.56 -11.30 8.59
C GLU A 78 -0.24 -11.10 7.29
N THR A 79 -0.62 -9.85 7.02
CA THR A 79 -1.39 -9.51 5.82
C THR A 79 -0.59 -9.79 4.55
N LEU A 80 0.67 -9.35 4.51
CA LEU A 80 1.56 -9.57 3.37
C LEU A 80 1.76 -11.06 3.10
N THR A 81 1.99 -11.87 4.15
CA THR A 81 2.12 -13.33 4.03
C THR A 81 0.90 -13.97 3.38
N ALA A 82 -0.31 -13.57 3.80
CA ALA A 82 -1.55 -14.09 3.24
C ALA A 82 -1.71 -13.72 1.75
N LEU A 83 -1.35 -12.49 1.37
CA LEU A 83 -1.42 -12.00 -0.01
C LEU A 83 -0.41 -12.74 -0.92
N LEU A 84 0.81 -12.97 -0.43
CA LEU A 84 1.84 -13.68 -1.17
C LEU A 84 1.48 -15.14 -1.40
N LYS A 85 0.91 -15.82 -0.41
CA LYS A 85 0.38 -17.17 -0.58
C LYS A 85 -0.74 -17.22 -1.61
N LYS A 86 -1.63 -16.24 -1.58
CA LYS A 86 -2.75 -16.10 -2.53
C LYS A 86 -2.26 -15.85 -3.96
N SER A 87 -1.22 -15.04 -4.13
CA SER A 87 -0.63 -14.73 -5.44
C SER A 87 0.22 -15.87 -6.03
N GLY A 88 0.58 -16.86 -5.22
CA GLY A 88 1.48 -17.94 -5.60
C GLY A 88 2.98 -17.56 -5.60
N LEU A 89 3.34 -16.36 -5.16
CA LEU A 89 4.74 -15.89 -5.13
C LEU A 89 5.63 -16.65 -4.13
N THR A 90 5.04 -17.26 -3.10
CA THR A 90 5.78 -18.06 -2.10
C THR A 90 5.69 -19.56 -2.35
N ALA A 91 5.07 -19.99 -3.45
CA ALA A 91 5.13 -21.39 -3.83
C ALA A 91 6.56 -21.70 -4.28
N ALA A 92 7.20 -22.70 -3.62
CA ALA A 92 8.47 -23.25 -4.07
C ALA A 92 8.38 -23.54 -5.58
N PRO A 93 9.44 -23.28 -6.37
CA PRO A 93 9.42 -23.64 -7.79
C PRO A 93 9.01 -25.09 -7.89
N ALA A 94 7.94 -25.36 -8.65
CA ALA A 94 7.45 -26.72 -8.84
C ALA A 94 8.63 -27.58 -9.34
N ALA A 95 9.15 -28.42 -8.47
CA ALA A 95 10.11 -29.45 -8.84
C ALA A 95 9.39 -30.38 -9.81
N GLY A 96 9.72 -30.29 -11.10
CA GLY A 96 9.20 -31.23 -12.08
C GLY A 96 8.70 -30.58 -13.37
N ARG A 97 9.62 -29.96 -14.12
CA ARG A 97 9.60 -30.07 -15.56
C ARG A 97 10.88 -30.79 -15.95
N GLU A 98 10.77 -32.09 -16.20
CA GLU A 98 11.83 -32.89 -16.76
C GLU A 98 12.23 -32.28 -18.11
N GLY A 99 13.52 -31.88 -18.25
CA GLY A 99 14.14 -31.63 -19.54
C GLY A 99 14.49 -30.18 -19.94
N GLY A 100 14.45 -29.19 -19.02
CA GLY A 100 14.98 -27.84 -19.29
C GLY A 100 16.02 -27.43 -18.26
N GLU A 101 17.13 -26.81 -18.68
CA GLU A 101 18.02 -26.12 -17.75
C GLU A 101 17.17 -25.16 -16.90
N ALA A 102 17.05 -25.47 -15.62
CA ALA A 102 16.33 -24.62 -14.67
C ALA A 102 17.15 -23.32 -14.51
N LEU A 103 16.76 -22.27 -15.22
CA LEU A 103 17.23 -20.93 -14.91
C LEU A 103 17.00 -20.68 -13.44
N ALA A 104 18.05 -20.26 -12.72
CA ALA A 104 17.93 -19.89 -11.31
C ALA A 104 16.77 -18.89 -11.15
N PRO A 105 15.86 -19.11 -10.21
CA PRO A 105 14.71 -18.22 -10.03
C PRO A 105 15.24 -16.81 -9.76
N ARG A 106 14.75 -15.83 -10.53
CA ARG A 106 15.12 -14.42 -10.32
C ARG A 106 14.68 -13.97 -8.92
N PRO A 107 15.38 -13.03 -8.30
CA PRO A 107 14.98 -12.51 -7.00
C PRO A 107 13.60 -11.84 -7.07
N LEU A 108 12.85 -11.96 -5.97
CA LEU A 108 11.58 -11.28 -5.77
C LEU A 108 11.84 -9.78 -5.56
N ARG A 109 11.24 -8.93 -6.37
CA ARG A 109 11.44 -7.48 -6.32
C ARG A 109 10.29 -6.76 -5.62
N ILE A 110 10.63 -6.05 -4.54
CA ILE A 110 9.72 -5.28 -3.70
C ILE A 110 10.05 -3.80 -3.84
N VAL A 111 9.03 -2.98 -4.06
CA VAL A 111 9.15 -1.51 -4.00
C VAL A 111 8.21 -0.97 -2.93
N ASP A 112 8.73 -0.16 -2.01
CA ASP A 112 7.95 0.57 -1.01
C ASP A 112 8.02 2.07 -1.29
N ALA A 113 6.92 2.61 -1.82
CA ALA A 113 6.79 3.99 -2.24
C ALA A 113 6.37 4.90 -1.08
N GLY A 114 7.18 5.91 -0.77
CA GLY A 114 6.98 6.77 0.39
C GLY A 114 7.29 6.04 1.70
N CYS A 115 8.36 5.25 1.73
CA CYS A 115 8.70 4.33 2.83
C CYS A 115 8.99 5.02 4.18
N GLY A 116 9.25 6.33 4.19
CA GLY A 116 9.54 7.09 5.41
C GLY A 116 10.75 6.52 6.17
N ARG A 117 10.55 6.16 7.44
CA ARG A 117 11.58 5.52 8.28
C ARG A 117 11.74 4.01 8.01
N GLY A 118 11.17 3.49 6.96
CA GLY A 118 11.38 2.12 6.50
C GLY A 118 10.91 0.99 7.43
N TYR A 119 10.17 1.26 8.50
CA TYR A 119 9.76 0.20 9.46
C TYR A 119 9.11 -1.01 8.79
N LEU A 120 8.21 -0.76 7.83
CA LEU A 120 7.48 -1.79 7.12
C LEU A 120 8.30 -2.36 5.96
N THR A 121 9.17 -1.54 5.34
CA THR A 121 10.14 -1.95 4.33
C THR A 121 11.12 -2.98 4.88
N PHE A 122 11.75 -2.70 6.03
CA PHE A 122 12.62 -3.64 6.73
C PHE A 122 11.89 -4.92 7.12
N ALA A 123 10.66 -4.80 7.63
CA ALA A 123 9.87 -5.95 8.03
C ALA A 123 9.48 -6.84 6.83
N ALA A 124 9.06 -6.23 5.71
CA ALA A 124 8.76 -6.95 4.48
C ALA A 124 10.01 -7.68 3.95
N HIS A 125 11.15 -6.98 3.87
CA HIS A 125 12.41 -7.55 3.41
C HIS A 125 12.83 -8.75 4.27
N ALA A 126 12.93 -8.58 5.59
CA ALA A 126 13.34 -9.62 6.52
C ALA A 126 12.43 -10.86 6.45
N HIS A 127 11.11 -10.63 6.43
CA HIS A 127 10.14 -11.72 6.37
C HIS A 127 10.21 -12.49 5.05
N LEU A 128 10.28 -11.79 3.92
CA LEU A 128 10.30 -12.41 2.62
C LEU A 128 11.62 -13.11 2.31
N THR A 129 12.75 -12.58 2.78
CA THR A 129 14.04 -13.26 2.69
C THR A 129 14.01 -14.60 3.44
N ALA A 130 13.27 -14.69 4.56
CA ALA A 130 13.11 -15.92 5.30
C ALA A 130 12.12 -16.93 4.67
N GLU A 131 11.08 -16.44 3.97
CA GLU A 131 9.93 -17.27 3.52
C GLU A 131 9.92 -17.58 2.02
N ALA A 132 10.54 -16.75 1.17
CA ALA A 132 10.34 -16.83 -0.28
C ALA A 132 11.09 -17.99 -0.96
N GLY A 133 12.11 -18.57 -0.32
CA GLY A 133 12.94 -19.64 -0.94
C GLY A 133 13.73 -19.19 -2.18
N CYS A 134 13.70 -17.89 -2.51
CA CYS A 134 14.48 -17.24 -3.57
C CYS A 134 15.07 -15.93 -3.02
N GLY A 135 16.03 -15.33 -3.73
CA GLY A 135 16.56 -14.01 -3.36
C GLY A 135 15.46 -12.95 -3.31
N VAL A 136 15.64 -11.93 -2.48
CA VAL A 136 14.72 -10.80 -2.36
C VAL A 136 15.50 -9.51 -2.56
N GLU A 137 15.05 -8.65 -3.46
CA GLU A 137 15.54 -7.29 -3.66
C GLU A 137 14.47 -6.30 -3.22
N THR A 138 14.81 -5.37 -2.34
CA THR A 138 13.85 -4.39 -1.83
C THR A 138 14.37 -2.98 -2.01
N VAL A 139 13.53 -2.11 -2.57
CA VAL A 139 13.81 -0.68 -2.74
C VAL A 139 12.77 0.14 -2.00
N GLY A 140 13.21 0.89 -1.01
CA GLY A 140 12.41 1.95 -0.38
C GLY A 140 12.62 3.27 -1.10
N VAL A 141 11.55 3.94 -1.54
CA VAL A 141 11.62 5.26 -2.19
C VAL A 141 11.12 6.33 -1.23
N GLU A 142 11.92 7.37 -0.98
CA GLU A 142 11.58 8.46 -0.05
C GLU A 142 12.12 9.79 -0.60
N LEU A 143 11.36 10.88 -0.44
CA LEU A 143 11.75 12.21 -0.90
C LEU A 143 12.87 12.84 -0.06
N ARG A 144 12.89 12.55 1.23
CA ARG A 144 13.79 13.15 2.20
C ARG A 144 15.14 12.46 2.21
N SER A 145 16.16 13.16 1.73
CA SER A 145 17.53 12.63 1.61
C SER A 145 18.17 12.26 2.95
N ASP A 146 17.80 12.95 4.04
CA ASP A 146 18.26 12.63 5.40
C ASP A 146 17.77 11.26 5.85
N LEU A 147 16.51 10.93 5.62
CA LEU A 147 15.96 9.61 5.93
C LEU A 147 16.55 8.52 5.04
N VAL A 148 16.73 8.78 3.74
CA VAL A 148 17.37 7.82 2.82
C VAL A 148 18.75 7.45 3.31
N ARG A 149 19.56 8.44 3.72
CA ARG A 149 20.91 8.19 4.27
C ARG A 149 20.86 7.43 5.60
N GLU A 150 19.96 7.84 6.51
CA GLU A 150 19.76 7.15 7.80
C GLU A 150 19.40 5.68 7.59
N MET A 151 18.43 5.40 6.70
CA MET A 151 17.94 4.04 6.47
C MET A 151 18.96 3.15 5.75
N ASN A 152 19.70 3.69 4.77
CA ASN A 152 20.81 2.96 4.15
C ASN A 152 21.91 2.65 5.18
N GLY A 153 22.23 3.58 6.08
CA GLY A 153 23.16 3.34 7.18
C GLY A 153 22.70 2.21 8.10
N VAL A 154 21.41 2.15 8.42
CA VAL A 154 20.83 1.04 9.20
C VAL A 154 20.91 -0.27 8.43
N ALA A 155 20.49 -0.30 7.16
CA ALA A 155 20.52 -1.50 6.34
C ALA A 155 21.95 -2.08 6.23
N SER A 156 22.95 -1.23 5.96
CA SER A 156 24.36 -1.63 5.85
C SER A 156 24.98 -2.13 7.16
N SER A 157 24.36 -1.85 8.31
CA SER A 157 24.82 -2.30 9.64
C SER A 157 24.23 -3.65 10.05
N LEU A 158 23.35 -4.24 9.24
CA LEU A 158 22.63 -5.46 9.58
C LEU A 158 22.95 -6.58 8.58
N ASP A 159 23.25 -7.76 9.10
CA ASP A 159 23.42 -8.96 8.29
C ASP A 159 22.07 -9.39 7.68
N GLY A 160 22.09 -9.81 6.42
CA GLY A 160 20.90 -10.26 5.70
C GLY A 160 20.06 -9.13 5.08
N PHE A 161 20.60 -7.89 5.05
CA PHE A 161 19.93 -6.73 4.45
C PHE A 161 20.73 -6.14 3.27
N GLU A 162 21.66 -6.88 2.70
CA GLU A 162 22.57 -6.43 1.63
C GLU A 162 21.81 -6.08 0.34
N THR A 163 20.62 -6.66 0.14
CA THR A 163 19.76 -6.42 -1.02
C THR A 163 18.59 -5.48 -0.71
N LEU A 164 18.61 -4.82 0.47
CA LEU A 164 17.73 -3.73 0.82
C LEU A 164 18.44 -2.40 0.62
N ARG A 165 17.88 -1.52 -0.20
CA ARG A 165 18.37 -0.16 -0.40
C ARG A 165 17.26 0.87 -0.35
N PHE A 166 17.63 2.10 -0.04
CA PHE A 166 16.72 3.25 -0.06
C PHE A 166 17.21 4.26 -1.09
N GLU A 167 16.31 4.72 -1.95
CA GLU A 167 16.56 5.67 -3.02
C GLU A 167 15.82 6.98 -2.77
N GLN A 168 16.51 8.10 -3.01
CA GLN A 168 15.86 9.41 -2.98
C GLN A 168 15.12 9.63 -4.30
N GLY A 169 13.82 9.92 -4.23
CA GLY A 169 13.04 10.21 -5.43
C GLY A 169 11.58 10.43 -5.14
N ALA A 170 10.90 11.03 -6.11
CA ALA A 170 9.45 11.02 -6.16
C ALA A 170 8.97 9.74 -6.85
N LEU A 171 7.79 9.27 -6.46
CA LEU A 171 7.17 8.13 -7.15
C LEU A 171 6.94 8.41 -8.63
N ALA A 172 6.70 9.67 -9.01
CA ALA A 172 6.61 10.10 -10.39
C ALA A 172 7.89 9.82 -11.21
N ASP A 173 9.07 9.83 -10.57
CA ASP A 173 10.33 9.49 -11.23
C ASP A 173 10.44 7.99 -11.49
N LEU A 174 9.97 7.17 -10.56
CA LEU A 174 9.86 5.73 -10.75
C LEU A 174 8.89 5.39 -11.90
N LEU A 175 7.73 6.05 -11.95
CA LEU A 175 6.78 5.91 -13.06
C LEU A 175 7.39 6.32 -14.40
N ARG A 176 8.21 7.37 -14.42
CA ARG A 176 8.89 7.82 -15.62
C ARG A 176 9.88 6.76 -16.11
N ARG A 177 10.69 6.17 -15.24
CA ARG A 177 11.60 5.07 -15.55
C ARG A 177 10.87 3.84 -16.11
N ILE A 178 9.75 3.44 -15.47
CA ILE A 178 8.89 2.37 -15.96
C ILE A 178 8.37 2.66 -17.39
N ARG A 179 8.00 3.93 -17.65
CA ARG A 179 7.42 4.34 -18.93
C ARG A 179 8.44 4.45 -20.06
N THR A 180 9.69 4.79 -19.76
CA THR A 180 10.76 4.97 -20.77
C THR A 180 11.62 3.73 -20.99
N GLY A 181 11.47 2.69 -20.17
CA GLY A 181 12.33 1.49 -20.23
C GLY A 181 13.82 1.78 -19.94
N ALA A 182 14.11 2.97 -19.38
CA ALA A 182 15.48 3.38 -19.13
C ALA A 182 16.01 2.70 -17.86
N GLU A 183 16.81 1.68 -18.02
CA GLU A 183 17.75 1.24 -16.99
C GLU A 183 18.85 2.31 -16.89
N GLU A 184 19.16 2.78 -15.69
CA GLU A 184 20.40 3.54 -15.43
C GLU A 184 21.60 2.59 -15.56
N GLY A 185 22.03 2.39 -16.81
CA GLY A 185 23.39 1.95 -17.10
C GLY A 185 24.32 3.09 -16.75
N GLY A 186 25.22 2.88 -15.77
CA GLY A 186 26.24 3.84 -15.34
C GLY A 186 26.99 4.44 -16.53
N GLY A 187 27.28 5.74 -16.42
CA GLY A 187 27.78 6.63 -17.44
C GLY A 187 28.87 6.06 -18.37
N ALA A 188 28.62 6.25 -19.64
CA ALA A 188 29.66 6.50 -20.66
C ALA A 188 28.97 7.27 -21.79
N GLU A 189 29.43 8.49 -21.99
CA GLU A 189 29.10 9.30 -23.15
C GLU A 189 29.58 8.57 -24.42
N GLY A 190 28.67 8.36 -25.36
CA GLY A 190 28.97 7.78 -26.67
C GLY A 190 27.94 8.25 -27.69
N GLU A 191 28.33 9.23 -28.49
CA GLU A 191 27.56 9.77 -29.61
C GLU A 191 27.25 8.72 -30.70
N GLY A 192 26.07 8.81 -31.30
CA GLY A 192 25.83 8.50 -32.71
C GLY A 192 24.98 7.28 -33.01
N GLY A 193 23.85 7.52 -33.68
CA GLY A 193 23.23 6.50 -34.53
C GLY A 193 21.71 6.56 -34.59
N ALA A 194 21.16 7.39 -35.48
CA ALA A 194 19.76 7.35 -35.87
C ALA A 194 19.45 6.06 -36.64
N GLY A 195 18.42 5.31 -36.21
CA GLY A 195 17.92 4.16 -36.93
C GLY A 195 16.53 3.78 -36.44
N GLY A 196 15.48 4.30 -37.11
CA GLY A 196 14.11 3.97 -36.85
C GLY A 196 13.80 2.48 -37.07
N ARG A 197 13.07 1.91 -36.14
CA ARG A 197 12.22 0.72 -36.34
C ARG A 197 10.90 0.90 -35.62
N GLU A 198 9.88 1.24 -36.41
CA GLU A 198 8.48 1.05 -36.03
C GLU A 198 8.19 -0.46 -36.06
N GLY A 199 7.59 -1.01 -35.04
CA GLY A 199 7.13 -2.40 -35.03
C GLY A 199 6.84 -2.95 -33.66
N GLY A 200 5.55 -3.04 -33.28
CA GLY A 200 5.01 -4.08 -32.39
C GLY A 200 5.25 -3.94 -30.89
N ALA A 201 4.49 -3.08 -30.22
CA ALA A 201 4.51 -2.93 -28.75
C ALA A 201 3.46 -3.82 -28.07
N GLU A 202 3.67 -5.12 -28.05
CA GLU A 202 2.91 -6.07 -27.19
C GLU A 202 3.86 -7.09 -26.53
N GLY A 203 4.96 -6.63 -25.91
CA GLY A 203 5.92 -7.57 -25.32
C GLY A 203 6.88 -7.03 -24.26
N GLU A 204 6.84 -5.75 -23.93
CA GLU A 204 7.86 -5.15 -23.03
C GLU A 204 7.33 -4.60 -21.69
N ALA A 205 6.39 -5.30 -21.05
CA ALA A 205 5.99 -4.99 -19.67
C ALA A 205 7.01 -5.46 -18.62
N GLY A 206 8.27 -5.67 -18.99
CA GLY A 206 9.29 -6.34 -18.18
C GLY A 206 10.44 -5.49 -17.61
N ALA A 207 10.55 -4.20 -17.94
CA ALA A 207 11.79 -3.45 -17.68
C ALA A 207 12.10 -3.19 -16.19
N LEU A 208 11.12 -3.08 -15.29
CA LEU A 208 11.35 -2.93 -13.84
C LEU A 208 10.91 -4.12 -12.99
N GLY A 209 10.12 -5.06 -13.52
CA GLY A 209 9.80 -6.35 -12.90
C GLY A 209 9.44 -6.27 -11.41
N ILE A 210 8.55 -5.37 -11.01
CA ILE A 210 8.09 -5.29 -9.61
C ILE A 210 7.11 -6.43 -9.35
N ASP A 211 7.39 -7.24 -8.33
CA ASP A 211 6.50 -8.32 -7.91
C ASP A 211 5.53 -7.86 -6.82
N VAL A 212 6.02 -7.03 -5.90
CA VAL A 212 5.25 -6.49 -4.77
C VAL A 212 5.42 -4.99 -4.70
N LEU A 213 4.33 -4.25 -4.80
CA LEU A 213 4.32 -2.81 -4.55
C LEU A 213 3.65 -2.50 -3.23
N LEU A 214 4.33 -1.72 -2.41
CA LEU A 214 3.85 -1.18 -1.14
C LEU A 214 3.76 0.34 -1.24
N ALA A 215 2.72 0.95 -0.65
CA ALA A 215 2.62 2.41 -0.48
C ALA A 215 1.76 2.74 0.74
N LEU A 216 2.36 2.64 1.92
CA LEU A 216 1.64 2.74 3.18
C LEU A 216 1.63 4.17 3.75
N HIS A 217 2.37 5.08 3.15
CA HIS A 217 2.47 6.48 3.57
C HIS A 217 2.42 7.48 2.41
N ALA A 218 2.00 7.04 1.22
CA ALA A 218 1.76 7.93 0.08
C ALA A 218 0.46 8.71 0.29
N CYS A 219 0.54 10.05 0.23
CA CYS A 219 -0.61 10.91 0.49
C CYS A 219 -1.29 11.35 -0.81
N ASP A 220 -2.64 11.42 -0.76
CA ASP A 220 -3.49 11.96 -1.83
C ASP A 220 -3.23 11.25 -3.18
N THR A 221 -2.95 11.98 -4.24
CA THR A 221 -2.66 11.43 -5.57
C THR A 221 -1.37 10.61 -5.65
N ALA A 222 -0.44 10.75 -4.70
CA ALA A 222 0.73 9.86 -4.64
C ALA A 222 0.35 8.38 -4.40
N THR A 223 -0.80 8.13 -3.76
CA THR A 223 -1.36 6.77 -3.68
C THR A 223 -1.77 6.27 -5.07
N ASP A 224 -2.38 7.12 -5.88
CA ASP A 224 -2.81 6.80 -7.24
C ASP A 224 -1.61 6.55 -8.16
N ASP A 225 -0.55 7.34 -8.02
CA ASP A 225 0.71 7.12 -8.72
C ASP A 225 1.32 5.76 -8.34
N ALA A 226 1.26 5.37 -7.06
CA ALA A 226 1.73 4.06 -6.60
C ALA A 226 0.90 2.92 -7.20
N LEU A 227 -0.42 3.03 -7.16
CA LEU A 227 -1.33 2.05 -7.75
C LEU A 227 -1.06 1.88 -9.25
N TRP A 228 -0.91 2.99 -9.97
CA TRP A 228 -0.58 2.97 -11.39
C TRP A 228 0.77 2.32 -11.67
N CYS A 229 1.79 2.63 -10.87
CA CYS A 229 3.10 1.99 -10.93
C CYS A 229 2.97 0.47 -10.79
N GLY A 230 2.23 0.00 -9.79
CA GLY A 230 1.99 -1.42 -9.57
C GLY A 230 1.25 -2.09 -10.74
N VAL A 231 0.21 -1.45 -11.27
CA VAL A 231 -0.53 -1.95 -12.42
C VAL A 231 0.36 -2.03 -13.66
N LYS A 232 1.12 -0.97 -13.96
CA LYS A 232 1.99 -0.92 -15.14
C LYS A 232 3.16 -1.88 -15.09
N SER A 233 3.77 -2.08 -13.92
CA SER A 233 4.83 -3.07 -13.75
C SER A 233 4.31 -4.51 -13.71
N GLY A 234 2.98 -4.70 -13.68
CA GLY A 234 2.36 -6.01 -13.58
C GLY A 234 2.58 -6.68 -12.21
N ALA A 235 2.71 -5.88 -11.14
CA ALA A 235 2.93 -6.39 -9.79
C ALA A 235 1.90 -7.46 -9.42
N ALA A 236 2.35 -8.57 -8.87
CA ALA A 236 1.45 -9.64 -8.45
C ALA A 236 0.68 -9.27 -7.18
N VAL A 237 1.27 -8.42 -6.33
CA VAL A 237 0.66 -7.92 -5.09
C VAL A 237 0.86 -6.41 -4.99
N ILE A 238 -0.21 -5.68 -4.70
CA ILE A 238 -0.19 -4.25 -4.41
C ILE A 238 -0.85 -4.03 -3.05
N VAL A 239 -0.20 -3.26 -2.16
CA VAL A 239 -0.72 -2.94 -0.83
C VAL A 239 -0.56 -1.44 -0.59
N VAL A 240 -1.67 -0.73 -0.42
CA VAL A 240 -1.65 0.70 -0.10
C VAL A 240 -2.50 1.01 1.13
N ALA A 241 -2.11 2.02 1.90
CA ALA A 241 -2.89 2.53 3.02
C ALA A 241 -3.10 4.05 2.83
N PRO A 242 -4.17 4.45 2.13
CA PRO A 242 -4.47 5.84 1.85
C PRO A 242 -4.75 6.62 3.13
N CYS A 243 -4.18 7.81 3.26
CA CYS A 243 -4.41 8.67 4.43
C CYS A 243 -5.05 10.02 4.09
N CYS A 244 -5.02 10.44 2.84
CA CYS A 244 -5.53 11.72 2.36
C CYS A 244 -6.29 11.54 1.04
N HIS A 245 -7.39 12.29 0.85
CA HIS A 245 -8.29 12.19 -0.29
C HIS A 245 -8.72 13.60 -0.75
N LYS A 246 -7.75 14.50 -0.85
CA LYS A 246 -8.00 15.92 -1.09
C LYS A 246 -8.44 16.20 -2.52
N GLU A 247 -8.00 15.41 -3.49
CA GLU A 247 -8.36 15.57 -4.90
C GLU A 247 -9.88 15.50 -5.07
N VAL A 248 -10.50 14.40 -4.67
CA VAL A 248 -11.95 14.18 -4.76
C VAL A 248 -12.70 15.11 -3.80
N ARG A 249 -12.19 15.30 -2.58
CA ARG A 249 -12.83 16.18 -1.60
C ARG A 249 -13.02 17.61 -2.09
N ARG A 250 -12.05 18.18 -2.84
CA ARG A 250 -12.17 19.54 -3.39
C ARG A 250 -13.28 19.64 -4.42
N GLN A 251 -13.49 18.60 -5.22
CA GLN A 251 -14.55 18.55 -6.23
C GLN A 251 -15.95 18.42 -5.61
N MET A 252 -16.02 17.87 -4.40
CA MET A 252 -17.25 17.76 -3.62
C MET A 252 -17.55 19.02 -2.77
N GLU A 253 -16.87 20.15 -2.97
CA GLU A 253 -17.12 21.35 -2.17
C GLU A 253 -18.51 21.91 -2.42
N TYR A 254 -19.13 22.42 -1.34
CA TYR A 254 -20.45 23.02 -1.43
C TYR A 254 -20.39 24.26 -2.31
N GLY A 255 -21.25 24.30 -3.33
CA GLY A 255 -21.25 25.38 -4.33
C GLY A 255 -20.31 25.14 -5.52
N ALA A 256 -19.62 24.01 -5.59
CA ALA A 256 -18.94 23.61 -6.82
C ALA A 256 -19.95 23.47 -7.97
N PRO A 257 -19.58 23.83 -9.22
CA PRO A 257 -20.51 23.82 -10.36
C PRO A 257 -21.19 22.48 -10.62
N ARG A 258 -20.53 21.39 -10.21
CA ARG A 258 -21.05 20.00 -10.29
C ARG A 258 -20.98 19.28 -8.94
N GLY A 259 -21.06 20.02 -7.84
CA GLY A 259 -21.04 19.42 -6.49
C GLY A 259 -22.17 18.42 -6.29
N PRO A 260 -22.13 17.62 -5.19
CA PRO A 260 -23.10 16.59 -4.93
C PRO A 260 -24.53 17.09 -5.03
N ALA A 261 -25.34 16.37 -5.79
CA ALA A 261 -26.77 16.69 -5.98
C ALA A 261 -27.65 15.76 -5.12
N GLY A 262 -28.95 16.08 -5.07
CA GLY A 262 -29.94 15.22 -4.42
C GLY A 262 -29.92 15.23 -2.89
N PRO A 263 -30.48 14.18 -2.24
CA PRO A 263 -30.72 14.16 -0.79
C PRO A 263 -29.44 14.27 0.06
N LEU A 264 -28.30 13.80 -0.45
CA LEU A 264 -27.03 13.85 0.25
C LEU A 264 -26.41 15.24 0.32
N ALA A 265 -26.80 16.17 -0.56
CA ALA A 265 -26.25 17.53 -0.57
C ALA A 265 -26.41 18.22 0.80
N ALA A 266 -27.55 18.00 1.47
CA ALA A 266 -27.82 18.57 2.79
C ALA A 266 -26.87 18.03 3.88
N ALA A 267 -26.45 16.77 3.81
CA ALA A 267 -25.47 16.18 4.73
C ALA A 267 -24.05 16.66 4.39
N LEU A 268 -23.69 16.69 3.12
CA LEU A 268 -22.35 17.02 2.62
C LEU A 268 -21.98 18.51 2.76
N ARG A 269 -22.94 19.38 3.14
CA ARG A 269 -22.61 20.75 3.59
C ARG A 269 -21.70 20.78 4.82
N HIS A 270 -21.74 19.71 5.66
CA HIS A 270 -20.87 19.60 6.82
C HIS A 270 -19.50 19.01 6.44
N GLY A 271 -18.41 19.74 6.76
CA GLY A 271 -17.04 19.37 6.37
C GLY A 271 -16.62 17.97 6.78
N ILE A 272 -17.07 17.50 7.97
CA ILE A 272 -16.74 16.15 8.45
C ILE A 272 -17.38 15.05 7.57
N TYR A 273 -18.64 15.22 7.17
CA TYR A 273 -19.30 14.21 6.32
C TYR A 273 -18.71 14.23 4.90
N ARG A 274 -18.38 15.39 4.40
CA ARG A 274 -17.71 15.54 3.10
C ARG A 274 -16.33 14.85 3.11
N GLU A 275 -15.54 15.01 4.18
CA GLU A 275 -14.26 14.32 4.35
C GLU A 275 -14.43 12.80 4.32
N ARG A 276 -15.35 12.27 5.15
CA ARG A 276 -15.61 10.82 5.21
C ARG A 276 -16.15 10.24 3.92
N THR A 277 -17.02 11.00 3.23
CA THR A 277 -17.55 10.56 1.94
C THR A 277 -16.47 10.60 0.86
N ALA A 278 -15.61 11.61 0.85
CA ALA A 278 -14.48 11.67 -0.09
C ALA A 278 -13.49 10.52 0.13
N GLU A 279 -13.20 10.16 1.39
CA GLU A 279 -12.38 8.98 1.73
C GLU A 279 -12.99 7.71 1.14
N MET A 280 -14.24 7.42 1.46
CA MET A 280 -14.96 6.24 0.97
C MET A 280 -15.04 6.21 -0.55
N LEU A 281 -15.39 7.32 -1.17
CA LEU A 281 -15.57 7.43 -2.62
C LEU A 281 -14.26 7.21 -3.38
N THR A 282 -13.18 7.88 -2.96
CA THR A 282 -11.87 7.74 -3.60
C THR A 282 -11.37 6.30 -3.53
N ASP A 283 -11.51 5.65 -2.36
CA ASP A 283 -11.02 4.28 -2.18
C ASP A 283 -11.90 3.27 -2.92
N ALA A 284 -13.22 3.51 -3.03
CA ALA A 284 -14.11 2.71 -3.87
C ALA A 284 -13.76 2.83 -5.37
N MET A 285 -13.44 4.05 -5.85
CA MET A 285 -12.98 4.26 -7.22
C MET A 285 -11.65 3.54 -7.50
N ARG A 286 -10.69 3.63 -6.57
CA ARG A 286 -9.41 2.89 -6.64
C ARG A 286 -9.62 1.39 -6.73
N ALA A 287 -10.53 0.85 -5.90
CA ALA A 287 -10.86 -0.58 -5.92
C ALA A 287 -11.45 -1.01 -7.28
N LEU A 288 -12.43 -0.27 -7.81
CA LEU A 288 -13.02 -0.54 -9.12
C LEU A 288 -11.98 -0.53 -10.25
N LEU A 289 -11.09 0.47 -10.24
CA LEU A 289 -10.02 0.62 -11.23
C LEU A 289 -9.01 -0.55 -11.18
N LEU A 290 -8.62 -0.99 -9.99
CA LEU A 290 -7.76 -2.16 -9.81
C LEU A 290 -8.45 -3.45 -10.26
N GLU A 291 -9.74 -3.62 -9.99
CA GLU A 291 -10.52 -4.74 -10.50
C GLU A 291 -10.59 -4.73 -12.03
N MET A 292 -10.74 -3.55 -12.65
CA MET A 292 -10.73 -3.38 -14.12
C MET A 292 -9.34 -3.72 -14.69
N ALA A 293 -8.26 -3.50 -13.93
CA ALA A 293 -6.91 -3.92 -14.28
C ALA A 293 -6.64 -5.42 -14.07
N GLY A 294 -7.64 -6.21 -13.64
CA GLY A 294 -7.54 -7.67 -13.47
C GLY A 294 -7.06 -8.14 -12.11
N TYR A 295 -7.13 -7.28 -11.09
CA TYR A 295 -6.79 -7.65 -9.72
C TYR A 295 -8.03 -8.13 -8.94
N GLU A 296 -7.80 -9.00 -7.99
CA GLU A 296 -8.75 -9.25 -6.91
C GLU A 296 -8.44 -8.28 -5.78
N VAL A 297 -9.43 -7.46 -5.40
CA VAL A 297 -9.25 -6.34 -4.48
C VAL A 297 -9.97 -6.60 -3.17
N SER A 298 -9.34 -6.20 -2.07
CA SER A 298 -9.97 -6.16 -0.74
C SER A 298 -9.68 -4.82 -0.08
N VAL A 299 -10.72 -4.23 0.51
CA VAL A 299 -10.66 -2.97 1.27
C VAL A 299 -11.10 -3.27 2.69
N PHE A 300 -10.26 -2.99 3.68
CA PHE A 300 -10.54 -3.34 5.09
C PHE A 300 -9.79 -2.44 6.07
N GLU A 301 -10.19 -2.43 7.33
CA GLU A 301 -9.45 -1.77 8.40
C GLU A 301 -8.22 -2.57 8.79
N PHE A 302 -7.04 -1.95 8.67
CA PHE A 302 -5.76 -2.58 8.92
C PHE A 302 -5.47 -2.73 10.42
N ILE A 303 -5.74 -1.67 11.20
CA ILE A 303 -5.53 -1.61 12.64
C ILE A 303 -6.79 -1.04 13.26
N GLY A 304 -7.19 -1.50 14.46
CA GLY A 304 -8.37 -0.98 15.14
C GLY A 304 -8.33 0.55 15.28
N GLY A 305 -9.48 1.20 15.08
CA GLY A 305 -9.64 2.66 15.04
C GLY A 305 -9.20 3.41 16.30
N GLU A 306 -8.87 2.70 17.39
CA GLU A 306 -8.34 3.27 18.63
C GLU A 306 -6.98 3.97 18.46
N HIS A 307 -6.23 3.62 17.38
CA HIS A 307 -4.85 4.09 17.17
C HIS A 307 -4.73 5.14 16.06
N THR A 308 -5.63 5.15 15.09
CA THR A 308 -5.67 6.13 14.00
C THR A 308 -7.04 6.18 13.36
N ALA A 309 -7.52 7.38 13.05
CA ALA A 309 -8.78 7.57 12.35
C ALA A 309 -8.72 7.19 10.85
N LYS A 310 -7.50 7.02 10.31
CA LYS A 310 -7.22 6.68 8.91
C LYS A 310 -6.42 5.39 8.86
N ASN A 311 -7.13 4.28 8.80
CA ASN A 311 -6.61 2.93 8.93
C ASN A 311 -7.09 1.97 7.84
N VAL A 312 -7.66 2.51 6.78
CA VAL A 312 -8.10 1.70 5.62
C VAL A 312 -6.88 1.21 4.85
N MET A 313 -6.91 -0.06 4.47
CA MET A 313 -5.93 -0.68 3.59
C MET A 313 -6.65 -1.22 2.36
N ILE A 314 -6.07 -0.95 1.19
CA ILE A 314 -6.48 -1.52 -0.08
C ILE A 314 -5.40 -2.51 -0.48
N THR A 315 -5.79 -3.76 -0.72
CA THR A 315 -4.90 -4.81 -1.20
C THR A 315 -5.41 -5.34 -2.53
N ALA A 316 -4.51 -5.57 -3.46
CA ALA A 316 -4.82 -6.11 -4.76
C ALA A 316 -3.87 -7.26 -5.12
N VAL A 317 -4.44 -8.39 -5.53
CA VAL A 317 -3.70 -9.59 -5.93
C VAL A 317 -4.03 -9.90 -7.37
N ARG A 318 -3.00 -9.99 -8.21
CA ARG A 318 -3.16 -10.36 -9.62
C ARG A 318 -3.29 -11.89 -9.73
N LEU A 319 -4.44 -12.34 -10.20
CA LEU A 319 -4.67 -13.76 -10.43
C LEU A 319 -4.50 -14.07 -11.93
N PRO A 320 -3.57 -14.96 -12.32
CA PRO A 320 -3.30 -15.27 -13.74
C PRO A 320 -4.53 -15.76 -14.49
N SER A 321 -5.47 -16.42 -13.81
CA SER A 321 -6.70 -16.97 -14.38
C SER A 321 -7.83 -15.95 -14.55
N ARG A 322 -7.69 -14.74 -13.98
CA ARG A 322 -8.76 -13.74 -13.96
C ARG A 322 -8.56 -12.71 -15.07
N ARG A 323 -8.93 -13.04 -16.29
CA ARG A 323 -9.24 -12.01 -17.29
C ARG A 323 -10.61 -11.44 -16.97
N ALA A 324 -10.71 -10.11 -16.89
CA ALA A 324 -12.02 -9.48 -16.71
C ALA A 324 -12.85 -9.75 -17.96
N GLU A 325 -13.98 -10.45 -17.80
CA GLU A 325 -14.94 -10.65 -18.86
C GLU A 325 -15.44 -9.28 -19.36
N PRO A 326 -15.64 -9.08 -20.69
CA PRO A 326 -16.03 -7.78 -21.25
C PRO A 326 -17.25 -7.17 -20.58
N GLU A 327 -18.25 -7.99 -20.22
CA GLU A 327 -19.48 -7.56 -19.54
C GLU A 327 -19.18 -7.06 -18.12
N ALA A 328 -18.36 -7.78 -17.36
CA ALA A 328 -17.94 -7.37 -16.03
C ALA A 328 -17.13 -6.06 -16.06
N LEU A 329 -16.30 -5.88 -17.08
CA LEU A 329 -15.56 -4.64 -17.30
C LEU A 329 -16.50 -3.46 -17.63
N ALA A 330 -17.47 -3.67 -18.51
CA ALA A 330 -18.49 -2.67 -18.84
C ALA A 330 -19.32 -2.28 -17.61
N GLN A 331 -19.69 -3.25 -16.77
CA GLN A 331 -20.42 -3.00 -15.53
C GLN A 331 -19.59 -2.14 -14.56
N ARG A 332 -18.29 -2.44 -14.36
CA ARG A 332 -17.41 -1.65 -13.48
C ARG A 332 -17.23 -0.22 -13.99
N ARG A 333 -17.10 -0.05 -15.32
CA ARG A 333 -17.08 1.29 -15.93
C ARG A 333 -18.36 2.08 -15.67
N ALA A 334 -19.51 1.42 -15.76
CA ALA A 334 -20.80 2.04 -15.47
C ALA A 334 -20.90 2.45 -14.00
N GLN A 335 -20.43 1.60 -13.07
CA GLN A 335 -20.39 1.92 -11.64
C GLN A 335 -19.45 3.09 -11.34
N LEU A 336 -18.27 3.13 -11.95
CA LEU A 336 -17.31 4.24 -11.81
C LEU A 336 -17.93 5.57 -12.28
N ARG A 337 -18.60 5.57 -13.45
CA ARG A 337 -19.29 6.75 -13.97
C ARG A 337 -20.41 7.20 -13.05
N ALA A 338 -21.24 6.28 -12.56
CA ALA A 338 -22.32 6.61 -11.64
C ALA A 338 -21.78 7.29 -10.35
N LEU A 339 -20.68 6.78 -9.78
CA LEU A 339 -20.04 7.43 -8.64
C LEU A 339 -19.56 8.85 -8.99
N CYS A 340 -18.96 9.04 -10.16
CA CYS A 340 -18.53 10.35 -10.60
C CYS A 340 -19.71 11.33 -10.78
N ASP A 341 -20.79 10.87 -11.42
CA ASP A 341 -21.98 11.68 -11.72
C ASP A 341 -22.74 12.05 -10.44
N ASP A 342 -22.96 11.10 -9.54
CA ASP A 342 -23.72 11.30 -8.30
C ASP A 342 -23.03 12.27 -7.32
N PHE A 343 -21.69 12.28 -7.31
CA PHE A 343 -20.91 13.09 -6.39
C PHE A 343 -20.20 14.28 -7.05
N GLY A 344 -20.39 14.50 -8.35
CA GLY A 344 -19.80 15.60 -9.07
C GLY A 344 -18.28 15.51 -9.21
N VAL A 345 -17.73 14.30 -9.30
CA VAL A 345 -16.30 14.06 -9.49
C VAL A 345 -15.96 14.13 -10.98
N GLU A 346 -15.18 15.13 -11.34
CA GLU A 346 -14.77 15.36 -12.74
C GLU A 346 -13.42 14.70 -13.07
N SER A 347 -12.59 14.47 -12.06
CA SER A 347 -11.26 13.88 -12.22
C SER A 347 -10.88 13.02 -11.01
N GLN A 348 -10.14 11.96 -11.27
CA GLN A 348 -9.48 11.13 -10.28
C GLN A 348 -8.18 10.61 -10.91
N ALA A 349 -7.07 10.76 -10.20
CA ALA A 349 -5.73 10.59 -10.78
C ALA A 349 -5.51 9.19 -11.38
N LEU A 350 -5.85 8.12 -10.67
CA LEU A 350 -5.69 6.75 -11.19
C LEU A 350 -6.60 6.50 -12.41
N ALA A 351 -7.84 6.99 -12.38
CA ALA A 351 -8.76 6.86 -13.51
C ALA A 351 -8.22 7.59 -14.75
N ALA A 352 -7.64 8.77 -14.58
CA ALA A 352 -7.00 9.50 -15.66
C ALA A 352 -5.78 8.75 -16.24
N TRP A 353 -4.92 8.17 -15.38
CA TRP A 353 -3.80 7.34 -15.80
C TRP A 353 -4.25 6.09 -16.59
N MET A 354 -5.38 5.51 -16.24
CA MET A 354 -5.95 4.34 -16.89
C MET A 354 -6.80 4.67 -18.14
N GLY A 355 -7.02 5.95 -18.44
CA GLY A 355 -7.85 6.38 -19.57
C GLY A 355 -9.35 6.18 -19.35
N GLU A 356 -9.80 6.08 -18.10
CA GLU A 356 -11.19 5.77 -17.73
C GLU A 356 -12.03 7.00 -17.35
N VAL A 357 -11.42 8.22 -17.39
CA VAL A 357 -12.11 9.52 -17.16
C VAL A 357 -12.20 10.31 -18.46
N PRO A 358 -13.25 11.14 -18.69
CA PRO A 358 -13.37 11.98 -19.88
C PRO A 358 -12.13 12.85 -20.11
N ALA A 359 -11.74 13.00 -21.38
CA ALA A 359 -10.51 13.64 -21.84
C ALA A 359 -10.28 15.09 -21.36
N ALA A 360 -11.28 15.79 -20.87
CA ALA A 360 -11.17 17.14 -20.31
C ALA A 360 -10.25 17.19 -19.07
N ALA A 361 -10.23 16.14 -18.25
CA ALA A 361 -9.39 16.04 -17.06
C ALA A 361 -7.94 15.60 -17.37
N ALA A 362 -7.76 14.73 -18.36
CA ALA A 362 -6.44 14.26 -18.80
C ALA A 362 -5.55 15.41 -19.30
N THR A 363 -6.14 16.42 -19.95
CA THR A 363 -5.41 17.61 -20.45
C THR A 363 -4.91 18.52 -19.33
N ALA A 364 -5.63 18.61 -18.21
CA ALA A 364 -5.23 19.40 -17.05
C ALA A 364 -4.07 18.74 -16.30
N LEU A 365 -4.10 17.41 -16.15
CA LEU A 365 -3.02 16.63 -15.51
C LEU A 365 -1.73 16.62 -16.35
N ALA A 366 -1.82 16.49 -17.66
CA ALA A 366 -0.67 16.57 -18.56
C ALA A 366 0.00 17.95 -18.50
N LYS A 367 -0.77 19.03 -18.35
CA LYS A 367 -0.24 20.40 -18.17
C LYS A 367 0.40 20.60 -16.80
N SER A 368 -0.13 20.02 -15.72
CA SER A 368 0.46 20.13 -14.38
C SER A 368 1.76 19.33 -14.25
N ALA A 369 1.88 18.20 -14.93
CA ALA A 369 3.12 17.41 -14.99
C ALA A 369 4.23 18.08 -15.81
N GLN A 370 3.89 19.01 -16.72
CA GLN A 370 4.85 19.80 -17.50
C GLN A 370 5.21 21.14 -16.85
N ALA A 371 4.46 21.60 -15.83
CA ALA A 371 4.54 22.96 -15.28
C ALA A 371 5.23 23.03 -13.90
N VAL A 372 6.20 22.18 -13.58
CA VAL A 372 7.13 22.41 -12.47
C VAL A 372 8.47 22.85 -13.04
N PRO A 373 8.73 24.16 -13.22
CA PRO A 373 10.09 24.64 -13.40
C PRO A 373 10.81 24.46 -12.07
N LEU A 374 11.90 23.71 -12.07
CA LEU A 374 12.88 23.71 -11.00
C LEU A 374 13.40 25.16 -10.86
N GLN A 375 12.89 25.89 -9.86
CA GLN A 375 13.57 27.10 -9.43
C GLN A 375 14.84 26.68 -8.71
N PRO A 376 16.02 27.25 -9.08
CA PRO A 376 17.24 27.02 -8.32
C PRO A 376 17.06 27.55 -6.89
N PRO A 377 17.74 26.98 -5.90
CA PRO A 377 17.65 27.42 -4.51
C PRO A 377 18.15 28.85 -4.41
N GLY A 378 17.21 29.80 -4.27
CA GLY A 378 17.51 31.20 -4.04
C GLY A 378 18.21 31.36 -2.70
N GLU A 379 19.36 32.02 -2.73
CA GLU A 379 20.09 32.52 -1.57
C GLU A 379 19.16 33.22 -0.59
N ARG A 380 19.00 32.69 0.59
CA ARG A 380 18.32 33.39 1.70
C ARG A 380 19.22 34.47 2.23
N THR A 381 19.07 35.69 1.74
CA THR A 381 19.59 36.85 2.41
C THR A 381 18.85 37.07 3.73
N SER A 382 19.57 36.83 4.82
CA SER A 382 19.16 37.12 6.19
C SER A 382 18.88 38.61 6.35
N LYS A 383 17.61 39.03 6.34
CA LYS A 383 17.17 40.32 6.90
C LYS A 383 16.58 40.03 8.29
N MET A 384 17.43 40.15 9.30
CA MET A 384 17.02 40.34 10.69
C MET A 384 16.11 41.59 10.73
N LYS A 385 14.83 41.41 11.01
CA LYS A 385 13.94 42.50 11.43
C LYS A 385 13.91 42.49 12.96
N ASP A 386 14.48 43.57 13.53
CA ASP A 386 14.37 43.93 14.93
C ASP A 386 12.89 44.00 15.36
N LYS A 387 12.52 43.21 16.37
CA LYS A 387 11.24 43.36 17.06
C LYS A 387 11.38 44.43 18.14
N PRO A 388 10.48 45.45 18.20
CA PRO A 388 10.48 46.40 19.27
C PRO A 388 10.04 45.75 20.59
N THR A 389 10.85 45.98 21.62
CA THR A 389 10.61 45.59 23.02
C THR A 389 9.37 46.28 23.55
N ARG A 390 8.32 45.52 23.90
CA ARG A 390 7.17 46.03 24.69
C ARG A 390 7.60 46.23 26.13
N ARG A 391 7.61 47.54 26.57
CA ARG A 391 7.72 47.94 27.97
C ARG A 391 6.54 47.36 28.77
N ALA A 392 6.86 46.75 29.87
CA ALA A 392 5.93 46.33 30.90
C ALA A 392 5.36 47.57 31.61
N GLN A 393 4.03 47.69 31.70
CA GLN A 393 3.36 48.62 32.61
C GLN A 393 3.07 47.92 33.93
N PRO A 394 3.22 48.59 35.10
CA PRO A 394 2.95 47.98 36.40
C PRO A 394 1.45 47.91 36.68
N ARG A 395 1.00 46.77 37.19
CA ARG A 395 -0.33 46.59 37.78
C ARG A 395 -0.34 47.25 39.14
N THR A 396 -1.22 48.26 39.31
CA THR A 396 -1.66 48.73 40.63
C THR A 396 -2.99 48.06 40.97
N LEU A 397 -3.04 47.42 42.16
CA LEU A 397 -4.12 47.03 43.05
C LEU A 397 -5.43 46.47 42.44
#